data_95957682d5bb253c18b51aeed4890d0d
#
_entry.id   95957682d5bb253c18b51aeed4890d0d
#
_cell.length_a   1.000
_cell.length_b   1.000
_cell.length_c   1.000
_cell.angle_alpha   90.00
_cell.angle_beta   90.00
_cell.angle_gamma   90.00
#
_symmetry.space_group_name_H-M   'P 1'
#
loop_
_entity.id
_entity.type
_entity.pdbx_description
1 polymer ?
#
loop_
_entity_poly.entity_id
_entity_poly.type
_entity_poly.pdbx_seq_one_letter_code
_entity_poly.pdbx_strand_id
1 'polypeptide(L)'
;MIDLSHLRGKTITVLGLGKSGLASVKALINAGAIVWAWDDNASLREQLEPLGLAPINLAECDWTEPDMLVISPGIPSTFPTPHPAAEKARRAGKPIICDVELLCTALPDVPSIAITGTNGKSTTTALTAHILAHAGIKTQAGGNLGNPALGFDPAGADD
;
A
#
# COMPACT_ATOMS: atom_id res chain seq x y z
N MET A 1 13.46 -1.65 -6.07
CA MET A 1 12.42 -1.13 -5.14
C MET A 1 11.65 -0.03 -5.86
N ILE A 2 10.33 0.02 -5.75
CA ILE A 2 9.46 1.01 -6.42
C ILE A 2 9.88 2.43 -6.03
N ASP A 3 10.04 3.30 -7.02
CA ASP A 3 10.43 4.71 -6.81
C ASP A 3 9.20 5.54 -6.40
N LEU A 4 9.20 5.99 -5.15
CA LEU A 4 8.21 6.89 -4.57
C LEU A 4 8.83 8.24 -4.20
N SER A 5 9.94 8.64 -4.84
CA SER A 5 10.70 9.85 -4.49
C SER A 5 9.87 11.14 -4.56
N HIS A 6 8.79 11.17 -5.33
CA HIS A 6 7.83 12.26 -5.37
C HIS A 6 7.08 12.50 -4.03
N LEU A 7 7.18 11.55 -3.10
CA LEU A 7 6.62 11.66 -1.74
C LEU A 7 7.67 12.08 -0.70
N ARG A 8 8.91 12.36 -1.10
CA ARG A 8 9.96 12.80 -0.18
C ARG A 8 9.53 14.04 0.60
N GLY A 9 9.70 13.97 1.92
CA GLY A 9 9.36 15.05 2.85
C GLY A 9 7.87 15.22 3.13
N LYS A 10 6.98 14.48 2.45
CA LYS A 10 5.55 14.46 2.77
C LYS A 10 5.28 13.57 3.97
N THR A 11 4.27 13.92 4.75
CA THR A 11 3.80 13.11 5.87
C THR A 11 2.71 12.15 5.40
N ILE A 12 3.04 10.87 5.33
CA ILE A 12 2.16 9.82 4.83
C ILE A 12 1.74 8.91 5.98
N THR A 13 0.45 8.76 6.18
CA THR A 13 -0.08 7.85 7.20
C THR A 13 -0.36 6.47 6.60
N VAL A 14 -0.06 5.41 7.35
CA VAL A 14 -0.33 4.02 6.95
C VAL A 14 -1.20 3.36 8.01
N LEU A 15 -2.39 2.92 7.61
CA LEU A 15 -3.33 2.21 8.46
C LEU A 15 -3.41 0.73 8.10
N GLY A 16 -3.07 -0.11 9.06
CA GLY A 16 -2.91 -1.54 8.89
C GLY A 16 -1.47 -1.93 8.60
N LEU A 17 -0.92 -2.83 9.42
CA LEU A 17 0.48 -3.28 9.39
C LEU A 17 0.61 -4.77 9.04
N GLY A 18 -0.37 -5.30 8.34
CA GLY A 18 -0.23 -6.60 7.68
C GLY A 18 0.82 -6.54 6.55
N LYS A 19 0.92 -7.59 5.74
CA LYS A 19 1.95 -7.70 4.68
C LYS A 19 2.01 -6.48 3.76
N SER A 20 0.87 -6.01 3.24
CA SER A 20 0.78 -4.84 2.36
C SER A 20 1.16 -3.54 3.08
N GLY A 21 0.62 -3.31 4.27
CA GLY A 21 0.91 -2.10 5.03
C GLY A 21 2.38 -1.99 5.43
N LEU A 22 2.98 -3.09 5.90
CA LEU A 22 4.40 -3.09 6.24
C LEU A 22 5.30 -2.87 5.01
N ALA A 23 4.91 -3.42 3.84
CA ALA A 23 5.61 -3.13 2.59
C ALA A 23 5.49 -1.65 2.21
N SER A 24 4.30 -1.06 2.40
CA SER A 24 4.09 0.38 2.18
C SER A 24 4.94 1.23 3.09
N VAL A 25 4.98 0.92 4.40
CA VAL A 25 5.84 1.63 5.38
C VAL A 25 7.30 1.61 4.92
N LYS A 26 7.84 0.42 4.57
CA LYS A 26 9.23 0.29 4.12
C LYS A 26 9.51 1.08 2.83
N ALA A 27 8.62 1.01 1.86
CA ALA A 27 8.77 1.74 0.60
C ALA A 27 8.74 3.27 0.82
N LEU A 28 7.85 3.76 1.69
CA LEU A 28 7.73 5.17 2.03
C LEU A 28 8.95 5.70 2.80
N ILE A 29 9.47 4.93 3.77
CA ILE A 29 10.73 5.28 4.47
C ILE A 29 11.87 5.42 3.46
N ASN A 30 12.02 4.45 2.56
CA ASN A 30 13.08 4.47 1.55
C ASN A 30 12.92 5.64 0.56
N ALA A 31 11.71 6.08 0.31
CA ALA A 31 11.43 7.29 -0.49
C ALA A 31 11.77 8.60 0.23
N GLY A 32 12.04 8.55 1.54
CA GLY A 32 12.31 9.72 2.37
C GLY A 32 11.05 10.47 2.79
N ALA A 33 9.90 9.79 2.83
CA ALA A 33 8.67 10.31 3.41
C ALA A 33 8.72 10.25 4.96
N ILE A 34 7.97 11.13 5.61
CA ILE A 34 7.70 11.06 7.04
C ILE A 34 6.53 10.09 7.21
N VAL A 35 6.73 8.97 7.91
CA VAL A 35 5.73 7.91 8.00
C VAL A 35 5.12 7.86 9.39
N TRP A 36 3.79 8.01 9.46
CA TRP A 36 2.99 7.71 10.64
C TRP A 36 2.23 6.42 10.40
N ALA A 37 2.35 5.46 11.30
CA ALA A 37 1.79 4.13 11.07
C ALA A 37 1.01 3.62 12.28
N TRP A 38 -0.08 2.90 12.01
CA TRP A 38 -0.95 2.34 13.02
C TRP A 38 -1.61 1.04 12.58
N ASP A 39 -1.82 0.17 13.55
CA ASP A 39 -2.69 -1.00 13.45
C ASP A 39 -3.41 -1.18 14.80
N ASP A 40 -4.67 -1.60 14.79
CA ASP A 40 -5.42 -1.86 16.02
C ASP A 40 -4.86 -3.06 16.79
N ASN A 41 -4.24 -4.01 16.08
CA ASN A 41 -3.53 -5.13 16.68
C ASN A 41 -2.17 -4.69 17.22
N ALA A 42 -2.00 -4.76 18.55
CA ALA A 42 -0.76 -4.38 19.23
C ALA A 42 0.47 -5.15 18.74
N SER A 43 0.33 -6.45 18.46
CA SER A 43 1.46 -7.27 18.01
C SER A 43 1.99 -6.87 16.62
N LEU A 44 1.13 -6.30 15.77
CA LEU A 44 1.56 -5.78 14.48
C LEU A 44 2.30 -4.45 14.60
N ARG A 45 2.00 -3.64 15.61
CA ARG A 45 2.71 -2.39 15.86
C ARG A 45 4.17 -2.59 16.30
N GLU A 46 4.49 -3.73 16.91
CA GLU A 46 5.88 -4.09 17.30
C GLU A 46 6.81 -4.16 16.08
N GLN A 47 6.26 -4.39 14.88
CA GLN A 47 7.02 -4.43 13.63
C GLN A 47 7.57 -3.06 13.21
N LEU A 48 7.13 -1.98 13.83
CA LEU A 48 7.60 -0.62 13.55
C LEU A 48 8.93 -0.32 14.24
N GLU A 49 9.18 -0.90 15.42
CA GLU A 49 10.40 -0.67 16.21
C GLU A 49 11.71 -0.96 15.43
N PRO A 50 11.83 -2.11 14.73
CA PRO A 50 13.02 -2.40 13.91
C PRO A 50 13.21 -1.42 12.74
N LEU A 51 12.16 -0.67 12.37
CA LEU A 51 12.19 0.36 11.32
C LEU A 51 12.48 1.75 11.88
N GLY A 52 12.71 1.87 13.18
CA GLY A 52 12.95 3.15 13.84
C GLY A 52 11.69 4.02 13.99
N LEU A 53 10.50 3.44 13.90
CA LEU A 53 9.23 4.15 14.02
C LEU A 53 8.52 3.81 15.32
N ALA A 54 7.88 4.83 15.91
CA ALA A 54 6.89 4.64 16.96
C ALA A 54 5.48 4.58 16.35
N PRO A 55 4.58 3.73 16.88
CA PRO A 55 3.20 3.72 16.43
C PRO A 55 2.49 5.01 16.81
N ILE A 56 1.74 5.61 15.87
CA ILE A 56 0.94 6.81 16.08
C ILE A 56 -0.52 6.47 15.87
N ASN A 57 -1.36 6.65 16.90
CA ASN A 57 -2.78 6.38 16.80
C ASN A 57 -3.46 7.35 15.82
N LEU A 58 -3.73 6.87 14.61
CA LEU A 58 -4.31 7.67 13.52
C LEU A 58 -5.79 8.06 13.79
N ALA A 59 -6.45 7.39 14.74
CA ALA A 59 -7.77 7.80 15.18
C ALA A 59 -7.74 9.00 16.15
N GLU A 60 -6.57 9.35 16.68
CA GLU A 60 -6.41 10.43 17.69
C GLU A 60 -5.47 11.55 17.24
N CYS A 61 -4.63 11.32 16.22
CA CYS A 61 -3.69 12.32 15.73
C CYS A 61 -4.38 13.55 15.10
N ASP A 62 -3.59 14.61 14.96
CA ASP A 62 -4.01 15.81 14.22
C ASP A 62 -3.82 15.59 12.72
N TRP A 63 -4.92 15.63 11.98
CA TRP A 63 -4.96 15.44 10.53
C TRP A 63 -4.63 16.71 9.73
N THR A 64 -4.19 17.78 10.35
CA THR A 64 -3.68 18.96 9.63
C THR A 64 -2.33 18.68 8.98
N GLU A 65 -1.47 17.88 9.62
CA GLU A 65 -0.12 17.56 9.16
C GLU A 65 -0.07 16.48 8.05
N PRO A 66 -0.77 15.33 8.15
CA PRO A 66 -0.70 14.30 7.11
C PRO A 66 -1.16 14.79 5.74
N ASP A 67 -0.44 14.38 4.70
CA ASP A 67 -0.79 14.67 3.31
C ASP A 67 -1.79 13.66 2.74
N MET A 68 -1.72 12.39 3.16
CA MET A 68 -2.61 11.32 2.72
C MET A 68 -2.65 10.14 3.69
N LEU A 69 -3.66 9.29 3.52
CA LEU A 69 -3.80 8.00 4.18
C LEU A 69 -3.64 6.85 3.17
N VAL A 70 -2.68 5.99 3.44
CA VAL A 70 -2.57 4.67 2.79
C VAL A 70 -3.26 3.65 3.69
N ILE A 71 -4.29 3.00 3.18
CA ILE A 71 -5.09 2.04 3.95
C ILE A 71 -4.92 0.61 3.42
N SER A 72 -4.75 -0.34 4.32
CA SER A 72 -4.67 -1.76 3.95
C SER A 72 -6.02 -2.29 3.46
N PRO A 73 -6.04 -3.21 2.46
CA PRO A 73 -7.29 -3.67 1.82
C PRO A 73 -8.32 -4.32 2.77
N GLY A 74 -7.87 -4.83 3.92
CA GLY A 74 -8.76 -5.45 4.92
C GLY A 74 -9.48 -4.47 5.85
N ILE A 75 -9.12 -3.19 5.81
CA ILE A 75 -9.67 -2.17 6.70
C ILE A 75 -10.71 -1.35 5.93
N PRO A 76 -11.96 -1.25 6.44
CA PRO A 76 -13.00 -0.53 5.73
C PRO A 76 -12.74 0.99 5.73
N SER A 77 -12.64 1.57 4.54
CA SER A 77 -12.57 3.03 4.38
C SER A 77 -13.96 3.68 4.35
N THR A 78 -15.01 2.93 3.96
CA THR A 78 -16.39 3.41 3.83
C THR A 78 -17.42 2.47 4.45
N PHE A 79 -17.61 1.29 3.88
CA PHE A 79 -18.66 0.35 4.23
C PHE A 79 -18.07 -0.94 4.87
N PRO A 80 -18.77 -1.59 5.81
CA PRO A 80 -20.06 -1.22 6.41
C PRO A 80 -19.97 -0.05 7.39
N THR A 81 -18.87 0.10 8.11
CA THR A 81 -18.57 1.22 9.00
C THR A 81 -17.12 1.62 8.79
N PRO A 82 -16.84 2.85 8.41
CA PRO A 82 -15.46 3.29 8.18
C PRO A 82 -14.65 3.23 9.47
N HIS A 83 -13.38 2.89 9.34
CA HIS A 83 -12.46 3.00 10.47
C HIS A 83 -12.34 4.48 10.91
N PRO A 84 -12.27 4.78 12.23
CA PRO A 84 -12.23 6.16 12.73
C PRO A 84 -11.13 7.02 12.10
N ALA A 85 -9.95 6.47 11.85
CA ALA A 85 -8.87 7.17 11.17
C ALA A 85 -9.23 7.54 9.72
N ALA A 86 -9.89 6.63 8.98
CA ALA A 86 -10.35 6.90 7.61
C ALA A 86 -11.43 7.99 7.57
N GLU A 87 -12.32 7.99 8.56
CA GLU A 87 -13.34 9.04 8.69
C GLU A 87 -12.71 10.41 8.97
N LYS A 88 -11.71 10.47 9.87
CA LYS A 88 -10.98 11.71 10.17
C LYS A 88 -10.18 12.21 8.96
N ALA A 89 -9.48 11.33 8.26
CA ALA A 89 -8.77 11.69 7.03
C ALA A 89 -9.71 12.31 6.00
N ARG A 90 -10.88 11.69 5.78
CA ARG A 90 -11.90 12.19 4.86
C ARG A 90 -12.45 13.55 5.28
N ARG A 91 -12.74 13.75 6.57
CA ARG A 91 -13.20 15.05 7.11
C ARG A 91 -12.16 16.15 6.95
N ALA A 92 -10.87 15.78 7.03
CA ALA A 92 -9.76 16.68 6.79
C ALA A 92 -9.45 16.91 5.29
N GLY A 93 -10.23 16.32 4.38
CA GLY A 93 -10.02 16.42 2.93
C GLY A 93 -8.78 15.73 2.42
N LYS A 94 -8.22 14.77 3.19
CA LYS A 94 -7.01 14.07 2.79
C LYS A 94 -7.34 12.88 1.87
N PRO A 95 -6.54 12.65 0.82
CA PRO A 95 -6.67 11.46 -0.03
C PRO A 95 -6.55 10.16 0.80
N ILE A 96 -7.39 9.19 0.50
CA ILE A 96 -7.33 7.84 1.06
C ILE A 96 -7.11 6.89 -0.11
N ILE A 97 -5.97 6.24 -0.13
CA ILE A 97 -5.53 5.36 -1.22
C ILE A 97 -5.08 4.01 -0.69
N CYS A 98 -4.92 3.03 -1.56
CA CYS A 98 -4.33 1.74 -1.22
C CYS A 98 -2.90 1.59 -1.78
N ASP A 99 -2.21 0.51 -1.40
CA ASP A 99 -0.88 0.18 -1.87
C ASP A 99 -0.79 0.00 -3.39
N VAL A 100 -1.85 -0.51 -4.02
CA VAL A 100 -1.93 -0.64 -5.48
C VAL A 100 -2.00 0.72 -6.17
N GLU A 101 -2.71 1.70 -5.60
CA GLU A 101 -2.74 3.06 -6.13
C GLU A 101 -1.37 3.73 -6.03
N LEU A 102 -0.63 3.52 -4.93
CA LEU A 102 0.76 3.96 -4.83
C LEU A 102 1.63 3.36 -5.92
N LEU A 103 1.49 2.05 -6.18
CA LEU A 103 2.22 1.38 -7.26
C LEU A 103 1.88 2.00 -8.63
N CYS A 104 0.60 2.19 -8.93
CA CYS A 104 0.17 2.77 -10.22
C CYS A 104 0.68 4.20 -10.41
N THR A 105 0.75 5.00 -9.34
CA THR A 105 1.31 6.36 -9.41
C THR A 105 2.82 6.38 -9.60
N ALA A 106 3.52 5.37 -9.10
CA ALA A 106 4.97 5.23 -9.26
C ALA A 106 5.37 4.70 -10.64
N LEU A 107 4.50 3.94 -11.30
CA LEU A 107 4.76 3.26 -12.57
C LEU A 107 3.65 3.58 -13.59
N PRO A 108 3.46 4.86 -13.98
CA PRO A 108 2.34 5.26 -14.83
C PRO A 108 2.41 4.68 -16.25
N ASP A 109 3.61 4.41 -16.75
CA ASP A 109 3.85 3.92 -18.11
C ASP A 109 3.94 2.38 -18.19
N VAL A 110 3.88 1.69 -17.06
CA VAL A 110 3.92 0.22 -17.04
C VAL A 110 2.53 -0.35 -17.26
N PRO A 111 2.31 -1.14 -18.33
CA PRO A 111 1.03 -1.79 -18.55
C PRO A 111 0.62 -2.64 -17.36
N SER A 112 -0.60 -2.45 -16.87
CA SER A 112 -1.11 -3.17 -15.72
C SER A 112 -2.48 -3.77 -15.97
N ILE A 113 -2.72 -4.96 -15.39
CA ILE A 113 -4.00 -5.68 -15.43
C ILE A 113 -4.50 -5.82 -14.01
N ALA A 114 -5.60 -5.17 -13.68
CA ALA A 114 -6.26 -5.30 -12.39
C ALA A 114 -7.38 -6.35 -12.46
N ILE A 115 -7.33 -7.34 -11.57
CA ILE A 115 -8.30 -8.43 -11.50
C ILE A 115 -9.04 -8.36 -10.17
N THR A 116 -10.34 -8.13 -10.22
CA THR A 116 -11.21 -8.07 -9.06
C THR A 116 -12.41 -9.00 -9.20
N GLY A 117 -13.18 -9.18 -8.14
CA GLY A 117 -14.38 -10.03 -8.12
C GLY A 117 -14.58 -10.69 -6.76
N THR A 118 -15.71 -11.35 -6.57
CA THR A 118 -16.02 -12.09 -5.33
C THR A 118 -15.23 -13.39 -5.23
N ASN A 119 -15.16 -14.17 -6.32
CA ASN A 119 -14.46 -15.44 -6.41
C ASN A 119 -13.51 -15.48 -7.62
N GLY A 120 -12.54 -16.39 -7.62
CA GLY A 120 -11.67 -16.66 -8.76
C GLY A 120 -10.54 -15.66 -9.00
N LYS A 121 -10.46 -14.53 -8.28
CA LYS A 121 -9.42 -13.51 -8.45
C LYS A 121 -8.02 -14.12 -8.51
N SER A 122 -7.68 -14.86 -7.48
CA SER A 122 -6.35 -15.49 -7.32
C SER A 122 -5.98 -16.41 -8.46
N THR A 123 -6.92 -17.27 -8.86
CA THR A 123 -6.73 -18.21 -9.95
C THR A 123 -6.56 -17.47 -11.29
N THR A 124 -7.42 -16.49 -11.55
CA THR A 124 -7.34 -15.67 -12.77
C THR A 124 -6.04 -14.88 -12.83
N THR A 125 -5.59 -14.29 -11.73
CA THR A 125 -4.30 -13.57 -11.66
C THR A 125 -3.14 -14.50 -11.96
N ALA A 126 -3.10 -15.67 -11.32
CA ALA A 126 -2.04 -16.65 -11.56
C ALA A 126 -2.03 -17.16 -13.01
N LEU A 127 -3.20 -17.44 -13.57
CA LEU A 127 -3.35 -17.88 -14.97
C LEU A 127 -2.91 -16.78 -15.94
N THR A 128 -3.34 -15.55 -15.73
CA THR A 128 -2.94 -14.40 -16.58
C THR A 128 -1.42 -14.21 -16.55
N ALA A 129 -0.81 -14.21 -15.36
CA ALA A 129 0.64 -14.09 -15.22
C ALA A 129 1.37 -15.25 -15.94
N HIS A 130 0.87 -16.49 -15.82
CA HIS A 130 1.43 -17.64 -16.49
C HIS A 130 1.37 -17.51 -18.03
N ILE A 131 0.23 -17.07 -18.57
CA ILE A 131 0.05 -16.87 -20.02
C ILE A 131 1.01 -15.80 -20.53
N LEU A 132 1.12 -14.67 -19.85
CA LEU A 132 2.00 -13.57 -20.23
C LEU A 132 3.48 -14.00 -20.20
N ALA A 133 3.89 -14.70 -19.13
CA ALA A 133 5.24 -15.22 -19.01
C ALA A 133 5.55 -16.24 -20.13
N HIS A 134 4.58 -17.13 -20.48
CA HIS A 134 4.75 -18.07 -21.57
C HIS A 134 4.81 -17.40 -22.95
N ALA A 135 4.18 -16.23 -23.10
CA ALA A 135 4.30 -15.39 -24.30
C ALA A 135 5.59 -14.55 -24.34
N GLY A 136 6.51 -14.74 -23.39
CA GLY A 136 7.77 -13.99 -23.31
C GLY A 136 7.64 -12.58 -22.73
N ILE A 137 6.48 -12.23 -22.16
CA ILE A 137 6.25 -10.92 -21.55
C ILE A 137 6.67 -11.01 -20.08
N LYS A 138 7.67 -10.21 -19.69
CA LYS A 138 8.07 -10.09 -18.29
C LYS A 138 6.90 -9.56 -17.47
N THR A 139 6.50 -10.32 -16.48
CA THR A 139 5.28 -10.04 -15.71
C THR A 139 5.51 -10.32 -14.24
N GLN A 140 5.08 -9.41 -13.39
CA GLN A 140 4.99 -9.62 -11.96
C GLN A 140 3.51 -9.64 -11.54
N ALA A 141 3.14 -10.60 -10.71
CA ALA A 141 1.79 -10.71 -10.18
C ALA A 141 1.81 -10.68 -8.66
N GLY A 142 0.89 -9.94 -8.07
CA GLY A 142 0.82 -9.78 -6.62
C GLY A 142 -0.37 -8.94 -6.18
N GLY A 143 -0.22 -8.28 -5.06
CA GLY A 143 -1.28 -7.57 -4.35
C GLY A 143 -1.73 -8.39 -3.16
N ASN A 144 -2.98 -8.84 -3.12
CA ASN A 144 -3.48 -9.70 -2.03
C ASN A 144 -2.98 -11.17 -2.14
N LEU A 145 -2.24 -11.50 -3.20
CA LEU A 145 -1.61 -12.78 -3.46
C LEU A 145 -0.09 -12.67 -3.42
N GLY A 146 0.53 -13.45 -2.55
CA GLY A 146 1.99 -13.62 -2.53
C GLY A 146 2.74 -12.35 -2.17
N ASN A 147 3.23 -11.64 -3.16
CA ASN A 147 4.00 -10.41 -2.96
C ASN A 147 3.08 -9.19 -2.83
N PRO A 148 3.30 -8.32 -1.82
CA PRO A 148 2.63 -7.01 -1.76
C PRO A 148 2.94 -6.18 -3.01
N ALA A 149 2.02 -5.29 -3.41
CA ALA A 149 2.19 -4.46 -4.60
C ALA A 149 3.49 -3.64 -4.58
N LEU A 150 3.84 -3.04 -3.45
CA LEU A 150 5.08 -2.27 -3.29
C LEU A 150 6.34 -3.13 -3.04
N GLY A 151 6.19 -4.44 -3.02
CA GLY A 151 7.29 -5.40 -2.99
C GLY A 151 7.76 -5.86 -4.36
N PHE A 152 7.19 -5.34 -5.44
CA PHE A 152 7.63 -5.67 -6.80
C PHE A 152 9.03 -5.13 -7.08
N ASP A 153 9.74 -5.83 -7.95
CA ASP A 153 11.06 -5.40 -8.41
C ASP A 153 10.92 -4.57 -9.70
N PRO A 154 11.22 -3.28 -9.69
CA PRO A 154 11.17 -2.46 -10.89
C PRO A 154 12.18 -2.88 -11.95
N ALA A 155 13.32 -3.46 -11.57
CA ALA A 155 14.34 -3.95 -12.52
C ALA A 155 13.85 -5.15 -13.36
N GLY A 156 12.77 -5.83 -12.93
CA GLY A 156 12.13 -6.88 -13.73
C GLY A 156 11.32 -6.37 -14.92
N ALA A 157 11.17 -5.05 -15.08
CA ALA A 157 10.43 -4.43 -16.18
C ALA A 157 11.34 -3.97 -17.35
N ASP A 158 12.65 -3.89 -17.13
CA ASP A 158 13.58 -3.24 -18.08
C ASP A 158 14.49 -4.21 -18.87
N ASP A 159 14.40 -5.54 -18.69
CA ASP A 159 15.20 -6.50 -19.47
C ASP A 159 14.38 -7.27 -20.50
#